data_a42e4783f3d82592ea6071c327d12261
#
_entry.id   a42e4783f3d82592ea6071c327d12261
#
_cell.length_a   1.000
_cell.length_b   1.000
_cell.length_c   1.000
_cell.angle_alpha   90.00
_cell.angle_beta   90.00
_cell.angle_gamma   90.00
#
_symmetry.space_group_name_H-M   'P 1'
#
loop_
_entity.id
_entity.type
_entity.pdbx_description
1 polymer ?
#
loop_
_entity_poly.entity_id
_entity_poly.type
_entity_poly.pdbx_seq_one_letter_code
_entity_poly.pdbx_strand_id
1 'polypeptide(L)'
;YYLHNLRKVKKEHLSEEKNKYKLHYIYREFTIDFFRMDLNSLPKNASSLKFSKFDKNVMGLCLTYKVNLGLSLRKTAEALKMIHGIQISHQQVANYCKTAAICIKPFTDNYDYGVGKAFTADETYIKIRGVKGYIWFIMDAAKRAIIGYQISDNRGVGPCILAMRMAFKHLKELPKDFKFIAD
;
A
#
# COMPACT_ATOMS: atom_id res chain seq x y z
N TYR A 1 6.34 13.35 15.77
CA TYR A 1 5.22 12.90 16.64
C TYR A 1 5.14 11.38 16.70
N TYR A 2 5.04 10.70 15.58
CA TYR A 2 4.98 9.22 15.49
C TYR A 2 6.22 8.53 16.10
N LEU A 3 7.42 8.98 15.75
CA LEU A 3 8.67 8.44 16.29
C LEU A 3 8.84 8.72 17.79
N HIS A 4 8.31 9.84 18.29
CA HIS A 4 8.33 10.17 19.71
C HIS A 4 7.42 9.26 20.51
N ASN A 5 6.20 9.01 20.03
CA ASN A 5 5.25 8.11 20.65
C ASN A 5 5.72 6.65 20.62
N LEU A 6 6.35 6.21 19.50
CA LEU A 6 7.00 4.90 19.43
C LEU A 6 8.12 4.73 20.45
N ARG A 7 8.93 5.79 20.66
CA ARG A 7 10.00 5.76 21.68
C ARG A 7 9.44 5.72 23.08
N LYS A 8 8.33 6.43 23.35
CA LYS A 8 7.65 6.44 24.64
C LYS A 8 7.06 5.07 24.96
N VAL A 9 6.27 4.50 24.05
CA VAL A 9 5.70 3.15 24.17
C VAL A 9 6.79 2.10 24.34
N LYS A 10 7.90 2.20 23.60
CA LYS A 10 9.03 1.30 23.73
C LYS A 10 9.72 1.41 25.09
N LYS A 11 9.78 2.62 25.66
CA LYS A 11 10.38 2.88 26.97
C LYS A 11 9.48 2.38 28.11
N GLU A 12 8.18 2.52 27.98
CA GLU A 12 7.19 2.01 28.93
C GLU A 12 7.19 0.46 28.97
N HIS A 13 7.17 -0.20 27.78
CA HIS A 13 7.29 -1.66 27.72
C HIS A 13 8.62 -2.21 28.24
N LEU A 14 9.74 -1.49 28.05
CA LEU A 14 11.03 -1.88 28.59
C LEU A 14 11.11 -1.75 30.12
N SER A 15 10.24 -0.92 30.74
CA SER A 15 10.16 -0.76 32.19
C SER A 15 9.27 -1.80 32.86
N GLU A 16 8.26 -2.33 32.15
CA GLU A 16 7.27 -3.28 32.70
C GLU A 16 7.69 -4.76 32.56
N GLU A 17 8.39 -5.09 31.49
CA GLU A 17 8.88 -6.44 31.24
C GLU A 17 10.38 -6.41 30.93
N LYS A 18 11.23 -6.97 31.75
CA LYS A 18 12.65 -7.13 31.48
C LYS A 18 12.97 -7.94 30.19
N ASN A 19 12.02 -8.11 29.31
CA ASN A 19 12.15 -8.82 28.06
C ASN A 19 12.37 -7.86 26.88
N LYS A 20 13.32 -8.21 26.04
CA LYS A 20 13.60 -7.48 24.79
C LYS A 20 12.34 -7.42 23.92
N TYR A 21 11.80 -6.23 23.71
CA TYR A 21 10.70 -6.00 22.79
C TYR A 21 11.12 -6.39 21.37
N LYS A 22 10.52 -7.42 20.81
CA LYS A 22 10.72 -7.81 19.43
C LYS A 22 9.58 -7.25 18.60
N LEU A 23 9.89 -6.40 17.63
CA LEU A 23 8.96 -5.96 16.62
C LEU A 23 8.68 -7.15 15.70
N HIS A 24 7.47 -7.71 15.78
CA HIS A 24 7.03 -8.72 14.83
C HIS A 24 6.43 -8.01 13.61
N TYR A 25 7.09 -8.13 12.47
CA TYR A 25 6.54 -7.71 11.20
C TYR A 25 5.68 -8.84 10.64
N ILE A 26 4.44 -8.53 10.30
CA ILE A 26 3.59 -9.46 9.57
C ILE A 26 3.76 -9.15 8.09
N TYR A 27 4.50 -9.99 7.39
CA TYR A 27 4.59 -9.93 5.93
C TYR A 27 3.43 -10.71 5.35
N ARG A 28 2.76 -10.11 4.37
CA ARG A 28 1.75 -10.78 3.56
C ARG A 28 2.25 -10.77 2.14
N GLU A 29 2.49 -11.96 1.62
CA GLU A 29 2.86 -12.13 0.23
C GLU A 29 1.61 -12.49 -0.57
N PHE A 30 1.40 -11.76 -1.66
CA PHE A 30 0.41 -12.09 -2.66
C PHE A 30 1.15 -12.47 -3.92
N THR A 31 0.99 -13.70 -4.35
CA THR A 31 1.50 -14.12 -5.65
C THR A 31 0.39 -13.97 -6.68
N ILE A 32 0.54 -13.01 -7.57
CA ILE A 32 -0.37 -12.80 -8.68
C ILE A 32 0.37 -13.13 -9.96
N ASP A 33 -0.12 -14.12 -10.69
CA ASP A 33 0.41 -14.42 -12.01
C ASP A 33 -0.19 -13.47 -13.05
N PHE A 34 0.45 -12.34 -13.25
CA PHE A 34 0.04 -11.34 -14.22
C PHE A 34 -0.02 -11.87 -15.66
N PHE A 35 0.65 -12.98 -15.96
CA PHE A 35 0.76 -13.53 -17.29
C PHE A 35 -0.37 -14.49 -17.63
N ARG A 36 -1.09 -14.96 -16.61
CA ARG A 36 -2.31 -15.76 -16.75
C ARG A 36 -3.59 -14.93 -16.65
N MET A 37 -3.46 -13.62 -16.33
CA MET A 37 -4.62 -12.74 -16.30
C MET A 37 -5.16 -12.56 -17.72
N ASP A 38 -6.47 -12.68 -17.88
CA ASP A 38 -7.14 -12.31 -19.12
C ASP A 38 -6.96 -10.81 -19.39
N LEU A 39 -6.26 -10.50 -20.47
CA LEU A 39 -6.00 -9.13 -20.89
C LEU A 39 -7.27 -8.33 -21.18
N ASN A 40 -8.38 -9.01 -21.50
CA ASN A 40 -9.68 -8.39 -21.74
C ASN A 40 -10.34 -7.95 -20.41
N SER A 41 -9.95 -8.56 -19.29
CA SER A 41 -10.43 -8.18 -17.94
C SER A 41 -9.70 -6.99 -17.35
N LEU A 42 -8.60 -6.54 -17.95
CA LEU A 42 -7.83 -5.40 -17.45
C LEU A 42 -8.59 -4.09 -17.64
N PRO A 43 -8.54 -3.18 -16.65
CA PRO A 43 -9.10 -1.84 -16.80
C PRO A 43 -8.53 -1.14 -18.03
N LYS A 44 -9.35 -0.37 -18.76
CA LYS A 44 -8.93 0.37 -19.96
C LYS A 44 -7.71 1.26 -19.76
N ASN A 45 -7.41 1.66 -18.52
CA ASN A 45 -6.25 2.48 -18.15
C ASN A 45 -5.00 1.67 -17.81
N ALA A 46 -5.06 0.33 -17.81
CA ALA A 46 -3.88 -0.49 -17.65
C ALA A 46 -3.02 -0.36 -18.91
N SER A 47 -1.73 -0.10 -18.73
CA SER A 47 -0.80 -0.19 -19.84
C SER A 47 -0.80 -1.62 -20.36
N SER A 48 -0.80 -1.78 -21.68
CA SER A 48 -0.75 -3.12 -22.28
C SER A 48 0.42 -3.91 -21.70
N LEU A 49 0.17 -5.10 -21.19
CA LEU A 49 1.20 -6.08 -20.80
C LEU A 49 1.87 -6.71 -22.02
N LYS A 50 1.85 -6.04 -23.18
CA LYS A 50 2.59 -6.48 -24.36
C LYS A 50 4.08 -6.40 -24.08
N PHE A 51 4.67 -7.55 -23.76
CA PHE A 51 6.11 -7.70 -23.57
C PHE A 51 6.83 -7.86 -24.91
N SER A 52 6.72 -6.85 -25.78
CA SER A 52 7.37 -6.87 -27.08
C SER A 52 8.88 -6.66 -27.02
N LYS A 53 9.37 -5.96 -25.99
CA LYS A 53 10.78 -5.59 -25.85
C LYS A 53 11.45 -6.18 -24.61
N PHE A 54 10.71 -6.34 -23.52
CA PHE A 54 11.22 -6.85 -22.25
C PHE A 54 10.33 -7.98 -21.77
N ASP A 55 10.94 -9.01 -21.21
CA ASP A 55 10.22 -10.12 -20.65
C ASP A 55 9.60 -9.81 -19.27
N LYS A 56 8.88 -10.77 -18.72
CA LYS A 56 8.22 -10.68 -17.41
C LYS A 56 9.19 -10.44 -16.26
N ASN A 57 10.41 -10.98 -16.35
CA ASN A 57 11.38 -10.85 -15.27
C ASN A 57 11.84 -9.41 -15.11
N VAL A 58 11.94 -8.67 -16.23
CA VAL A 58 12.28 -7.23 -16.19
C VAL A 58 11.21 -6.42 -15.46
N MET A 59 9.93 -6.73 -15.64
CA MET A 59 8.87 -6.10 -14.86
C MET A 59 9.02 -6.41 -13.37
N GLY A 60 9.29 -7.67 -13.01
CA GLY A 60 9.56 -8.09 -11.63
C GLY A 60 10.71 -7.31 -11.00
N LEU A 61 11.83 -7.19 -11.72
CA LEU A 61 12.98 -6.39 -11.28
C LEU A 61 12.61 -4.91 -11.10
N CYS A 62 11.85 -4.32 -12.03
CA CYS A 62 11.36 -2.94 -11.89
C CYS A 62 10.55 -2.74 -10.60
N LEU A 63 9.63 -3.66 -10.29
CA LEU A 63 8.82 -3.61 -9.09
C LEU A 63 9.68 -3.79 -7.83
N THR A 64 10.61 -4.74 -7.83
CA THR A 64 11.52 -4.96 -6.70
C THR A 64 12.32 -3.71 -6.40
N TYR A 65 13.00 -3.13 -7.39
CA TYR A 65 13.82 -1.95 -7.17
C TYR A 65 12.99 -0.71 -6.80
N LYS A 66 11.85 -0.51 -7.48
CA LYS A 66 11.03 0.70 -7.27
C LYS A 66 10.19 0.61 -6.00
N VAL A 67 9.54 -0.53 -5.75
CA VAL A 67 8.57 -0.68 -4.66
C VAL A 67 9.25 -1.21 -3.40
N ASN A 68 9.93 -2.35 -3.48
CA ASN A 68 10.49 -2.99 -2.29
C ASN A 68 11.73 -2.24 -1.76
N LEU A 69 12.61 -1.77 -2.67
CA LEU A 69 13.82 -1.04 -2.30
C LEU A 69 13.65 0.49 -2.29
N GLY A 70 12.49 1.00 -2.69
CA GLY A 70 12.16 2.42 -2.61
C GLY A 70 12.94 3.34 -3.57
N LEU A 71 13.61 2.79 -4.60
CA LEU A 71 14.39 3.60 -5.53
C LEU A 71 13.50 4.54 -6.37
N SER A 72 14.04 5.69 -6.76
CA SER A 72 13.36 6.56 -7.73
C SER A 72 13.30 5.87 -9.10
N LEU A 73 12.36 6.26 -9.97
CA LEU A 73 12.23 5.69 -11.33
C LEU A 73 13.52 5.75 -12.12
N ARG A 74 14.27 6.87 -12.03
CA ARG A 74 15.57 7.04 -12.71
C ARG A 74 16.63 6.12 -12.12
N LYS A 75 16.72 6.03 -10.79
CA LYS A 75 17.66 5.14 -10.10
C LYS A 75 17.34 3.66 -10.39
N THR A 76 16.08 3.31 -10.50
CA THR A 76 15.65 1.96 -10.91
C THR A 76 16.15 1.63 -12.32
N ALA A 77 15.96 2.53 -13.29
CA ALA A 77 16.44 2.33 -14.64
C ALA A 77 18.00 2.27 -14.71
N GLU A 78 18.66 3.09 -13.92
CA GLU A 78 20.13 3.09 -13.79
C GLU A 78 20.63 1.77 -13.19
N ALA A 79 20.03 1.30 -12.09
CA ALA A 79 20.38 0.03 -11.46
C ALA A 79 20.19 -1.15 -12.41
N LEU A 80 19.08 -1.19 -13.15
CA LEU A 80 18.83 -2.23 -14.15
C LEU A 80 19.89 -2.24 -15.24
N LYS A 81 20.33 -1.06 -15.70
CA LYS A 81 21.40 -0.94 -16.67
C LYS A 81 22.75 -1.42 -16.10
N MET A 82 23.11 -0.97 -14.90
CA MET A 82 24.43 -1.24 -14.31
C MET A 82 24.59 -2.68 -13.82
N ILE A 83 23.55 -3.24 -13.21
CA ILE A 83 23.61 -4.56 -12.57
C ILE A 83 23.23 -5.69 -13.52
N HIS A 84 22.23 -5.43 -14.37
CA HIS A 84 21.64 -6.48 -15.23
C HIS A 84 21.88 -6.24 -16.73
N GLY A 85 22.54 -5.13 -17.12
CA GLY A 85 22.72 -4.78 -18.52
C GLY A 85 21.43 -4.41 -19.28
N ILE A 86 20.32 -4.20 -18.55
CA ILE A 86 19.00 -3.96 -19.12
C ILE A 86 18.80 -2.47 -19.38
N GLN A 87 18.75 -2.07 -20.65
CA GLN A 87 18.49 -0.67 -21.03
C GLN A 87 16.99 -0.39 -21.10
N ILE A 88 16.42 0.10 -20.02
CA ILE A 88 15.00 0.45 -19.87
C ILE A 88 14.86 1.95 -19.56
N SER A 89 13.84 2.61 -20.11
CA SER A 89 13.55 4.00 -19.77
C SER A 89 12.85 4.10 -18.43
N HIS A 90 13.08 5.19 -17.69
CA HIS A 90 12.36 5.45 -16.44
C HIS A 90 10.84 5.57 -16.65
N GLN A 91 10.39 5.97 -17.85
CA GLN A 91 8.98 6.01 -18.20
C GLN A 91 8.40 4.59 -18.32
N GLN A 92 9.15 3.64 -18.87
CA GLN A 92 8.70 2.24 -18.92
C GLN A 92 8.63 1.61 -17.53
N VAL A 93 9.57 1.94 -16.64
CA VAL A 93 9.51 1.56 -15.23
C VAL A 93 8.21 2.08 -14.57
N ALA A 94 7.89 3.37 -14.82
CA ALA A 94 6.64 3.97 -14.32
C ALA A 94 5.39 3.25 -14.87
N ASN A 95 5.41 2.90 -16.17
CA ASN A 95 4.31 2.18 -16.80
C ASN A 95 4.10 0.79 -16.17
N TYR A 96 5.18 0.05 -15.90
CA TYR A 96 5.09 -1.24 -15.22
C TYR A 96 4.54 -1.12 -13.79
N CYS A 97 5.01 -0.13 -13.02
CA CYS A 97 4.47 0.12 -11.67
C CYS A 97 2.98 0.49 -11.71
N LYS A 98 2.57 1.33 -12.67
CA LYS A 98 1.16 1.72 -12.84
C LYS A 98 0.30 0.51 -13.22
N THR A 99 0.74 -0.30 -14.16
CA THR A 99 0.03 -1.51 -14.58
C THR A 99 -0.12 -2.48 -13.40
N ALA A 100 0.96 -2.73 -12.66
CA ALA A 100 0.92 -3.57 -11.47
C ALA A 100 -0.07 -3.05 -10.43
N ALA A 101 -0.06 -1.75 -10.13
CA ALA A 101 -0.99 -1.14 -9.19
C ALA A 101 -2.46 -1.33 -9.60
N ILE A 102 -2.77 -1.14 -10.90
CA ILE A 102 -4.12 -1.32 -11.42
C ILE A 102 -4.55 -2.79 -11.34
N CYS A 103 -3.66 -3.72 -11.68
CA CYS A 103 -3.96 -5.15 -11.64
C CYS A 103 -4.13 -5.68 -10.21
N ILE A 104 -3.36 -5.17 -9.23
CA ILE A 104 -3.43 -5.60 -7.84
C ILE A 104 -4.64 -5.01 -7.11
N LYS A 105 -5.09 -3.81 -7.51
CA LYS A 105 -6.15 -3.08 -6.81
C LYS A 105 -7.42 -3.90 -6.52
N PRO A 106 -8.02 -4.65 -7.45
CA PRO A 106 -9.21 -5.45 -7.16
C PRO A 106 -8.99 -6.50 -6.07
N PHE A 107 -7.79 -7.07 -5.99
CA PHE A 107 -7.43 -8.05 -4.96
C PHE A 107 -7.26 -7.40 -3.60
N THR A 108 -6.54 -6.29 -3.52
CA THR A 108 -6.34 -5.56 -2.26
C THR A 108 -7.64 -4.96 -1.72
N ASP A 109 -8.47 -4.41 -2.60
CA ASP A 109 -9.76 -3.80 -2.23
C ASP A 109 -10.79 -4.84 -1.74
N ASN A 110 -10.67 -6.09 -2.18
CA ASN A 110 -11.59 -7.17 -1.82
C ASN A 110 -10.99 -8.19 -0.85
N TYR A 111 -9.73 -7.99 -0.46
CA TYR A 111 -9.10 -8.90 0.49
C TYR A 111 -9.74 -8.77 1.87
N ASP A 112 -10.19 -9.91 2.41
CA ASP A 112 -10.69 -9.96 3.78
C ASP A 112 -9.50 -10.04 4.75
N TYR A 113 -9.16 -8.92 5.35
CA TYR A 113 -8.12 -8.86 6.37
C TYR A 113 -8.56 -9.53 7.68
N GLY A 114 -9.82 -9.96 7.79
CA GLY A 114 -10.45 -10.28 9.06
C GLY A 114 -10.38 -9.07 9.99
N VAL A 115 -11.36 -8.73 10.76
CA VAL A 115 -11.37 -7.47 11.50
C VAL A 115 -10.88 -7.66 12.92
N GLY A 116 -9.94 -6.82 13.34
CA GLY A 116 -9.53 -6.68 14.75
C GLY A 116 -10.52 -5.89 15.58
N LYS A 117 -10.13 -5.55 16.79
CA LYS A 117 -10.96 -4.76 17.73
C LYS A 117 -10.53 -3.31 17.90
N ALA A 118 -9.37 -2.95 17.35
CA ALA A 118 -8.80 -1.62 17.49
C ALA A 118 -8.47 -1.02 16.12
N PHE A 119 -9.00 0.17 15.86
CA PHE A 119 -8.86 0.87 14.60
C PHE A 119 -8.33 2.26 14.82
N THR A 120 -7.55 2.75 13.86
CA THR A 120 -7.12 4.15 13.82
C THR A 120 -7.52 4.77 12.50
N ALA A 121 -7.93 6.03 12.55
CA ALA A 121 -8.11 6.86 11.37
C ALA A 121 -7.12 8.01 11.42
N ASP A 122 -6.54 8.31 10.28
CA ASP A 122 -5.64 9.45 10.12
C ASP A 122 -5.71 9.93 8.67
N GLU A 123 -5.43 11.22 8.47
CA GLU A 123 -5.32 11.77 7.14
C GLU A 123 -3.94 12.33 6.87
N THR A 124 -3.54 12.25 5.62
CA THR A 124 -2.34 12.92 5.11
C THR A 124 -2.65 13.66 3.83
N TYR A 125 -1.87 14.69 3.52
CA TYR A 125 -2.03 15.39 2.26
C TYR A 125 -1.05 14.85 1.21
N ILE A 126 -1.50 14.88 -0.04
CA ILE A 126 -0.70 14.52 -1.21
C ILE A 126 -0.76 15.64 -2.24
N LYS A 127 0.21 15.66 -3.14
CA LYS A 127 0.16 16.48 -4.36
C LYS A 127 -0.07 15.62 -5.57
N ILE A 128 -1.17 15.85 -6.28
CA ILE A 128 -1.47 15.20 -7.55
C ILE A 128 -1.42 16.26 -8.65
N ARG A 129 -0.43 16.16 -9.54
CA ARG A 129 -0.20 17.14 -10.63
C ARG A 129 -0.15 18.60 -10.12
N GLY A 130 0.47 18.80 -8.95
CA GLY A 130 0.58 20.14 -8.35
C GLY A 130 -0.62 20.58 -7.50
N VAL A 131 -1.74 19.90 -7.59
CA VAL A 131 -2.94 20.17 -6.79
C VAL A 131 -2.85 19.41 -5.48
N LYS A 132 -3.18 20.09 -4.37
CA LYS A 132 -3.23 19.50 -3.03
C LYS A 132 -4.49 18.63 -2.92
N GLY A 133 -4.32 17.41 -2.45
CA GLY A 133 -5.38 16.50 -2.10
C GLY A 133 -5.09 15.83 -0.77
N TYR A 134 -6.01 15.04 -0.29
CA TYR A 134 -5.95 14.33 0.98
C TYR A 134 -6.21 12.85 0.79
N ILE A 135 -5.58 12.02 1.61
CA ILE A 135 -5.89 10.59 1.73
C ILE A 135 -6.28 10.34 3.18
N TRP A 136 -7.48 9.82 3.38
CA TRP A 136 -7.90 9.23 4.64
C TRP A 136 -7.52 7.76 4.66
N PHE A 137 -6.95 7.29 5.76
CA PHE A 137 -6.63 5.90 5.99
C PHE A 137 -7.36 5.38 7.21
N ILE A 138 -7.91 4.18 7.10
CA ILE A 138 -8.40 3.40 8.24
C ILE A 138 -7.48 2.20 8.38
N MET A 139 -6.89 2.06 9.54
CA MET A 139 -5.94 1.00 9.84
C MET A 139 -6.45 0.13 11.00
N ASP A 140 -6.37 -1.17 10.83
CA ASP A 140 -6.47 -2.12 11.94
C ASP A 140 -5.16 -2.08 12.73
N ALA A 141 -5.22 -1.57 13.96
CA ALA A 141 -4.04 -1.35 14.80
C ALA A 141 -3.37 -2.66 15.23
N ALA A 142 -4.16 -3.72 15.46
CA ALA A 142 -3.66 -5.03 15.86
C ALA A 142 -2.94 -5.72 14.68
N LYS A 143 -3.53 -5.64 13.50
CA LYS A 143 -2.98 -6.27 12.28
C LYS A 143 -2.00 -5.38 11.54
N ARG A 144 -1.90 -4.10 11.91
CA ARG A 144 -1.08 -3.09 11.22
C ARG A 144 -1.34 -3.05 9.72
N ALA A 145 -2.61 -3.18 9.34
CA ALA A 145 -3.04 -3.22 7.96
C ALA A 145 -3.97 -2.04 7.66
N ILE A 146 -3.74 -1.37 6.54
CA ILE A 146 -4.68 -0.39 6.01
C ILE A 146 -5.84 -1.18 5.41
N ILE A 147 -7.02 -1.04 6.00
CA ILE A 147 -8.24 -1.76 5.62
C ILE A 147 -9.22 -0.91 4.83
N GLY A 148 -9.02 0.40 4.83
CA GLY A 148 -9.81 1.33 4.03
C GLY A 148 -9.04 2.61 3.75
N TYR A 149 -9.33 3.24 2.62
CA TYR A 149 -8.77 4.53 2.26
C TYR A 149 -9.72 5.31 1.36
N GLN A 150 -9.59 6.63 1.38
CA GLN A 150 -10.31 7.53 0.48
C GLN A 150 -9.41 8.70 0.08
N ILE A 151 -9.33 8.95 -1.22
CA ILE A 151 -8.65 10.12 -1.77
C ILE A 151 -9.71 11.21 -2.01
N SER A 152 -9.43 12.43 -1.57
CA SER A 152 -10.35 13.56 -1.69
C SER A 152 -9.59 14.88 -1.91
N ASP A 153 -10.30 15.87 -2.39
CA ASP A 153 -9.84 17.26 -2.49
C ASP A 153 -9.97 18.03 -1.17
N ASN A 154 -10.67 17.46 -0.18
CA ASN A 154 -10.91 18.09 1.11
C ASN A 154 -10.72 17.13 2.30
N ARG A 155 -10.61 17.71 3.51
CA ARG A 155 -10.45 16.99 4.80
C ARG A 155 -11.79 16.75 5.52
N GLY A 156 -12.90 16.92 4.85
CA GLY A 156 -14.21 16.84 5.49
C GLY A 156 -14.55 15.45 6.03
N VAL A 157 -15.62 15.40 6.82
CA VAL A 157 -16.15 14.16 7.41
C VAL A 157 -16.62 13.17 6.32
N GLY A 158 -17.10 13.67 5.19
CA GLY A 158 -17.58 12.84 4.09
C GLY A 158 -16.54 11.83 3.57
N PRO A 159 -15.34 12.27 3.18
CA PRO A 159 -14.25 11.38 2.80
C PRO A 159 -13.85 10.37 3.90
N CYS A 160 -13.84 10.79 5.16
CA CYS A 160 -13.59 9.88 6.28
C CYS A 160 -14.63 8.76 6.35
N ILE A 161 -15.92 9.10 6.23
CA ILE A 161 -17.01 8.12 6.21
C ILE A 161 -16.87 7.14 5.03
N LEU A 162 -16.45 7.61 3.86
CA LEU A 162 -16.20 6.74 2.70
C LEU A 162 -15.04 5.77 2.95
N ALA A 163 -13.97 6.23 3.58
CA ALA A 163 -12.85 5.37 3.99
C ALA A 163 -13.33 4.31 5.01
N MET A 164 -14.16 4.70 5.98
CA MET A 164 -14.77 3.77 6.95
C MET A 164 -15.69 2.75 6.25
N ARG A 165 -16.52 3.18 5.31
CA ARG A 165 -17.37 2.27 4.53
C ARG A 165 -16.55 1.23 3.77
N MET A 166 -15.42 1.63 3.20
CA MET A 166 -14.50 0.70 2.55
C MET A 166 -13.89 -0.27 3.57
N ALA A 167 -13.42 0.24 4.71
CA ALA A 167 -12.80 -0.56 5.75
C ALA A 167 -13.72 -1.64 6.32
N PHE A 168 -14.99 -1.32 6.50
CA PHE A 168 -15.96 -2.17 7.18
C PHE A 168 -16.97 -2.85 6.24
N LYS A 169 -16.77 -2.78 4.93
CA LYS A 169 -17.71 -3.32 3.93
C LYS A 169 -18.00 -4.81 4.06
N HIS A 170 -17.04 -5.58 4.61
CA HIS A 170 -17.17 -7.02 4.79
C HIS A 170 -17.67 -7.41 6.19
N LEU A 171 -17.87 -6.44 7.08
CA LEU A 171 -18.40 -6.68 8.41
C LEU A 171 -19.92 -6.69 8.39
N LYS A 172 -20.51 -7.75 8.96
CA LYS A 172 -21.94 -7.79 9.28
C LYS A 172 -22.23 -6.97 10.52
N GLU A 173 -21.36 -7.05 11.53
CA GLU A 173 -21.47 -6.35 12.81
C GLU A 173 -20.09 -5.92 13.30
N LEU A 174 -20.02 -4.77 13.97
CA LEU A 174 -18.80 -4.35 14.65
C LEU A 174 -18.59 -5.18 15.91
N PRO A 175 -17.35 -5.57 16.25
CA PRO A 175 -17.06 -6.25 17.51
C PRO A 175 -17.56 -5.42 18.70
N LYS A 176 -18.18 -6.06 19.73
CA LYS A 176 -18.75 -5.35 20.89
C LYS A 176 -17.76 -4.45 21.63
N ASP A 177 -16.49 -4.83 21.64
CA ASP A 177 -15.41 -4.11 22.36
C ASP A 177 -14.51 -3.34 21.38
N PHE A 178 -15.06 -2.87 20.26
CA PHE A 178 -14.23 -2.16 19.30
C PHE A 178 -13.80 -0.80 19.84
N LYS A 179 -12.56 -0.44 19.55
CA LYS A 179 -11.97 0.88 19.86
C LYS A 179 -11.61 1.58 18.58
N PHE A 180 -11.98 2.84 18.49
CA PHE A 180 -11.64 3.68 17.36
C PHE A 180 -10.90 4.91 17.87
N ILE A 181 -9.71 5.17 17.33
CA ILE A 181 -8.86 6.28 17.69
C ILE A 181 -8.69 7.15 16.45
N ALA A 182 -9.09 8.40 16.55
CA ALA A 182 -8.87 9.43 15.55
C ALA A 182 -8.36 10.69 16.26
N ASP A 183 -7.52 11.47 15.59
CA ASP A 183 -7.10 12.79 16.05
C ASP A 183 -8.19 13.84 15.78
#